data_c8d479c23a533404f090651fa9d00cec
#
_entry.id   c8d479c23a533404f090651fa9d00cec
#
_cell.length_a   1.000
_cell.length_b   1.000
_cell.length_c   1.000
_cell.angle_alpha   90.00
_cell.angle_beta   90.00
_cell.angle_gamma   90.00
#
_symmetry.space_group_name_H-M   'P 1'
#
loop_
_entity.id
_entity.type
_entity.pdbx_description
1 polymer ?
#
loop_
_entity_poly.entity_id
_entity_poly.type
_entity_poly.pdbx_seq_one_letter_code
_entity_poly.pdbx_strand_id
1 'polypeptide(L)'
;LACGDHLDWGYVDHAPLIALVARLTRTLLGDSLHAIRLLPALAAGLKILLTGLIVRELGGGRFASFLACLCVLIAPVYLGIDTILSMNAFEPLFWMGCAWVLLLAINRHRPQLLVWLGVLAGVGLENKHSMLFFGAALVAGLLLSGERRLLLNGWMWVAAAIALLLFLPNLLWQVQHGWPTIVDLRNSRYKNLPVTPAGFLGRQVMVMLPPAILVWLAGLWFLLRDAAAKRYRALGWAFLVLLGIMMALQGKSYYMAPAYPMLFAAGGVFWERRTASRWVRVALPSLLVLVAVIAAPLSLPTLPPDELIRYQQTLGIQPPRDYVGEAGRLQEFFADMFGWEEMVRQVAAVYHALPPEEQKRAAIFAVNYGEAAAIDFFGPRYGLPKAICPNQTYFYWGPRQYTGDVVLILGINDDVLNASGNRQRGEALFRSVTYGPRVEHPYSLKWEHYPIVIARGLKWPLAQLWPRLRFWN
;
A
#
# COMPACT_ATOMS: atom_id res chain seq x y z
N LEU A 1 -11.45 4.87 0.59
CA LEU A 1 -12.85 4.90 0.99
C LEU A 1 -13.74 5.47 -0.11
N ALA A 2 -13.39 6.63 -0.71
CA ALA A 2 -14.16 7.26 -1.78
C ALA A 2 -14.41 6.33 -2.99
N CYS A 3 -13.42 5.53 -3.40
CA CYS A 3 -13.60 4.51 -4.43
C CYS A 3 -14.64 3.43 -4.05
N GLY A 4 -14.82 3.15 -2.75
CA GLY A 4 -15.89 2.29 -2.26
C GLY A 4 -17.30 2.85 -2.46
N ASP A 5 -17.45 4.18 -2.54
CA ASP A 5 -18.72 4.83 -2.88
C ASP A 5 -18.99 4.82 -4.40
N HIS A 6 -17.96 4.59 -5.22
CA HIS A 6 -17.99 4.55 -6.68
C HIS A 6 -17.33 3.26 -7.18
N LEU A 7 -18.00 2.11 -6.96
CA LEU A 7 -17.46 0.81 -7.39
C LEU A 7 -17.35 0.72 -8.91
N ASP A 8 -16.17 0.31 -9.36
CA ASP A 8 -15.84 0.08 -10.76
C ASP A 8 -14.86 -1.11 -10.86
N TRP A 9 -14.63 -1.61 -12.07
CA TRP A 9 -13.72 -2.72 -12.34
C TRP A 9 -12.23 -2.31 -12.37
N GLY A 10 -11.92 -1.05 -12.20
CA GLY A 10 -10.56 -0.55 -12.12
C GLY A 10 -10.50 0.89 -11.62
N TYR A 11 -9.31 1.29 -11.23
CA TYR A 11 -8.96 2.63 -10.75
C TYR A 11 -7.58 2.99 -11.27
N VAL A 12 -7.20 4.26 -11.15
CA VAL A 12 -5.91 4.75 -11.67
C VAL A 12 -4.73 4.14 -10.91
N ASP A 13 -4.79 4.16 -9.58
CA ASP A 13 -3.69 3.84 -8.68
C ASP A 13 -3.80 2.47 -7.98
N HIS A 14 -4.95 1.78 -8.13
CA HIS A 14 -5.15 0.47 -7.51
C HIS A 14 -6.15 -0.40 -8.26
N ALA A 15 -6.14 -1.69 -7.96
CA ALA A 15 -7.11 -2.67 -8.46
C ALA A 15 -8.39 -2.65 -7.59
N PRO A 16 -9.53 -3.21 -8.06
CA PRO A 16 -10.86 -2.96 -7.49
C PRO A 16 -11.15 -3.60 -6.14
N LEU A 17 -10.45 -4.68 -5.75
CA LEU A 17 -10.79 -5.43 -4.54
C LEU A 17 -10.79 -4.56 -3.28
N ILE A 18 -9.83 -3.64 -3.14
CA ILE A 18 -9.76 -2.79 -1.95
C ILE A 18 -10.94 -1.81 -1.86
N ALA A 19 -11.46 -1.33 -2.99
CA ALA A 19 -12.66 -0.50 -3.03
C ALA A 19 -13.89 -1.30 -2.59
N LEU A 20 -14.02 -2.55 -3.05
CA LEU A 20 -15.08 -3.46 -2.60
C LEU A 20 -14.98 -3.74 -1.10
N VAL A 21 -13.77 -4.03 -0.60
CA VAL A 21 -13.53 -4.25 0.85
C VAL A 21 -13.91 -3.00 1.64
N ALA A 22 -13.54 -1.80 1.18
CA ALA A 22 -13.92 -0.54 1.82
C ALA A 22 -15.46 -0.36 1.84
N ARG A 23 -16.13 -0.67 0.72
CA ARG A 23 -17.61 -0.61 0.64
C ARG A 23 -18.27 -1.56 1.64
N LEU A 24 -17.83 -2.83 1.64
CA LEU A 24 -18.38 -3.84 2.55
C LEU A 24 -18.15 -3.46 4.01
N THR A 25 -16.94 -3.01 4.36
CA THR A 25 -16.61 -2.57 5.71
C THR A 25 -17.53 -1.45 6.16
N ARG A 26 -17.68 -0.39 5.37
CA ARG A 26 -18.51 0.76 5.71
C ARG A 26 -19.99 0.40 5.81
N THR A 27 -20.48 -0.44 4.90
CA THR A 27 -21.90 -0.85 4.89
C THR A 27 -22.24 -1.76 6.06
N LEU A 28 -21.36 -2.69 6.45
CA LEU A 28 -21.64 -3.70 7.47
C LEU A 28 -21.21 -3.28 8.87
N LEU A 29 -20.11 -2.51 8.99
CA LEU A 29 -19.48 -2.20 10.28
C LEU A 29 -19.45 -0.68 10.58
N GLY A 30 -19.78 0.16 9.60
CA GLY A 30 -19.79 1.62 9.72
C GLY A 30 -18.44 2.28 9.45
N ASP A 31 -18.39 3.60 9.70
CA ASP A 31 -17.27 4.48 9.32
C ASP A 31 -16.29 4.73 10.48
N SER A 32 -16.40 4.00 11.59
CA SER A 32 -15.48 4.17 12.71
C SER A 32 -14.07 3.67 12.34
N LEU A 33 -13.04 4.26 12.94
CA LEU A 33 -11.66 3.84 12.73
C LEU A 33 -11.44 2.35 13.08
N HIS A 34 -12.12 1.85 14.11
CA HIS A 34 -12.08 0.44 14.48
C HIS A 34 -12.70 -0.45 13.41
N ALA A 35 -13.85 -0.07 12.86
CA ALA A 35 -14.50 -0.78 11.77
C ALA A 35 -13.60 -0.88 10.54
N ILE A 36 -13.02 0.25 10.12
CA ILE A 36 -12.14 0.34 8.95
C ILE A 36 -10.88 -0.51 9.12
N ARG A 37 -10.34 -0.62 10.34
CA ARG A 37 -9.11 -1.39 10.63
C ARG A 37 -9.34 -2.87 10.94
N LEU A 38 -10.60 -3.32 11.10
CA LEU A 38 -10.89 -4.71 11.47
C LEU A 38 -10.45 -5.72 10.42
N LEU A 39 -10.77 -5.48 9.14
CA LEU A 39 -10.41 -6.44 8.07
C LEU A 39 -8.89 -6.52 7.84
N PRO A 40 -8.12 -5.44 7.84
CA PRO A 40 -6.64 -5.51 7.89
C PRO A 40 -6.12 -6.35 9.08
N ALA A 41 -6.66 -6.15 10.28
CA ALA A 41 -6.26 -6.93 11.46
C ALA A 41 -6.58 -8.43 11.31
N LEU A 42 -7.73 -8.77 10.72
CA LEU A 42 -8.07 -10.17 10.41
C LEU A 42 -7.12 -10.74 9.34
N ALA A 43 -6.76 -9.95 8.34
CA ALA A 43 -5.76 -10.35 7.33
C ALA A 43 -4.40 -10.63 7.98
N ALA A 44 -3.98 -9.84 8.97
CA ALA A 44 -2.76 -10.10 9.75
C ALA A 44 -2.83 -11.45 10.47
N GLY A 45 -3.94 -11.77 11.13
CA GLY A 45 -4.17 -13.08 11.76
C GLY A 45 -4.10 -14.24 10.76
N LEU A 46 -4.75 -14.10 9.59
CA LEU A 46 -4.69 -15.11 8.53
C LEU A 46 -3.28 -15.28 7.95
N LYS A 47 -2.49 -14.21 7.84
CA LYS A 47 -1.10 -14.25 7.42
C LYS A 47 -0.25 -15.10 8.38
N ILE A 48 -0.44 -14.93 9.69
CA ILE A 48 0.24 -15.74 10.71
C ILE A 48 -0.18 -17.22 10.59
N LEU A 49 -1.48 -17.49 10.42
CA LEU A 49 -1.99 -18.85 10.20
C LEU A 49 -1.38 -19.51 8.96
N LEU A 50 -1.38 -18.81 7.81
CA LEU A 50 -0.77 -19.29 6.57
C LEU A 50 0.73 -19.56 6.73
N THR A 51 1.44 -18.74 7.51
CA THR A 51 2.86 -18.97 7.82
C THR A 51 3.03 -20.32 8.53
N GLY A 52 2.23 -20.60 9.54
CA GLY A 52 2.26 -21.90 10.24
C GLY A 52 1.90 -23.08 9.31
N LEU A 53 0.95 -22.91 8.41
CA LEU A 53 0.59 -23.93 7.42
C LEU A 53 1.74 -24.20 6.43
N ILE A 54 2.43 -23.16 5.96
CA ILE A 54 3.60 -23.28 5.09
C ILE A 54 4.73 -24.02 5.83
N VAL A 55 4.98 -23.69 7.11
CA VAL A 55 5.97 -24.41 7.93
C VAL A 55 5.67 -25.91 7.97
N ARG A 56 4.41 -26.28 8.18
CA ARG A 56 4.02 -27.72 8.21
C ARG A 56 4.27 -28.41 6.87
N GLU A 57 3.94 -27.77 5.77
CA GLU A 57 4.18 -28.32 4.42
C GLU A 57 5.69 -28.45 4.10
N LEU A 58 6.54 -27.60 4.70
CA LEU A 58 7.98 -27.69 4.60
C LEU A 58 8.57 -28.75 5.58
N GLY A 59 7.73 -29.40 6.39
CA GLY A 59 8.12 -30.45 7.33
C GLY A 59 8.72 -29.90 8.64
N GLY A 60 8.32 -28.69 9.06
CA GLY A 60 8.67 -28.11 10.35
C GLY A 60 7.66 -28.49 11.45
N GLY A 61 8.14 -28.47 12.69
CA GLY A 61 7.37 -28.76 13.89
C GLY A 61 6.96 -27.49 14.65
N ARG A 62 6.81 -27.64 15.96
CA ARG A 62 6.29 -26.58 16.84
C ARG A 62 7.23 -25.38 16.95
N PHE A 63 8.54 -25.64 17.11
CA PHE A 63 9.52 -24.54 17.23
C PHE A 63 9.65 -23.75 15.92
N ALA A 64 9.69 -24.45 14.78
CA ALA A 64 9.71 -23.82 13.48
C ALA A 64 8.49 -22.91 13.26
N SER A 65 7.28 -23.41 13.61
CA SER A 65 6.05 -22.64 13.51
C SER A 65 6.06 -21.42 14.44
N PHE A 66 6.47 -21.60 15.69
CA PHE A 66 6.59 -20.52 16.65
C PHE A 66 7.54 -19.41 16.15
N LEU A 67 8.77 -19.78 15.73
CA LEU A 67 9.78 -18.83 15.28
C LEU A 67 9.34 -18.07 14.03
N ALA A 68 8.77 -18.78 13.04
CA ALA A 68 8.31 -18.19 11.81
C ALA A 68 7.13 -17.23 12.04
N CYS A 69 6.13 -17.67 12.81
CA CYS A 69 4.97 -16.84 13.15
C CYS A 69 5.36 -15.62 13.99
N LEU A 70 6.32 -15.78 14.91
CA LEU A 70 6.86 -14.67 15.68
C LEU A 70 7.50 -13.62 14.75
N CYS A 71 8.35 -14.03 13.79
CA CYS A 71 8.96 -13.11 12.84
C CYS A 71 7.91 -12.33 12.04
N VAL A 72 6.83 -12.97 11.60
CA VAL A 72 5.74 -12.30 10.89
C VAL A 72 4.97 -11.35 11.80
N LEU A 73 4.71 -11.75 13.05
CA LEU A 73 3.96 -10.95 14.02
C LEU A 73 4.66 -9.63 14.36
N ILE A 74 5.99 -9.66 14.48
CA ILE A 74 6.77 -8.54 15.03
C ILE A 74 7.53 -7.73 13.98
N ALA A 75 7.49 -8.10 12.70
CA ALA A 75 8.21 -7.35 11.66
C ALA A 75 7.60 -5.95 11.48
N PRO A 76 8.40 -4.88 11.53
CA PRO A 76 7.95 -3.49 11.44
C PRO A 76 7.03 -3.21 10.26
N VAL A 77 7.32 -3.78 9.09
CA VAL A 77 6.50 -3.58 7.90
C VAL A 77 5.08 -4.11 8.07
N TYR A 78 4.90 -5.28 8.71
CA TYR A 78 3.55 -5.83 8.92
C TYR A 78 2.82 -5.08 10.02
N LEU A 79 3.52 -4.67 11.09
CA LEU A 79 2.92 -3.82 12.12
C LEU A 79 2.35 -2.54 11.49
N GLY A 80 3.06 -1.91 10.55
CA GLY A 80 2.58 -0.71 9.86
C GLY A 80 1.41 -1.00 8.91
N ILE A 81 1.60 -1.87 7.91
CA ILE A 81 0.60 -2.08 6.85
C ILE A 81 -0.70 -2.70 7.35
N ASP A 82 -0.66 -3.51 8.40
CA ASP A 82 -1.83 -4.20 8.94
C ASP A 82 -2.73 -3.27 9.79
N THR A 83 -2.29 -2.04 10.07
CA THR A 83 -3.09 -1.01 10.78
C THR A 83 -3.89 -0.11 9.86
N ILE A 84 -3.71 -0.21 8.54
CA ILE A 84 -4.39 0.62 7.55
C ILE A 84 -5.17 -0.22 6.56
N LEU A 85 -6.36 0.27 6.16
CA LEU A 85 -7.16 -0.32 5.10
C LEU A 85 -6.52 0.00 3.75
N SER A 86 -5.65 -0.87 3.31
CA SER A 86 -4.97 -0.77 2.01
C SER A 86 -4.82 -2.14 1.37
N MET A 87 -4.60 -2.17 0.06
CA MET A 87 -4.30 -3.40 -0.67
C MET A 87 -3.07 -4.14 -0.13
N ASN A 88 -2.14 -3.42 0.53
CA ASN A 88 -0.91 -4.00 1.06
C ASN A 88 -1.17 -4.94 2.25
N ALA A 89 -2.21 -4.72 3.04
CA ALA A 89 -2.58 -5.59 4.15
C ALA A 89 -3.04 -6.98 3.66
N PHE A 90 -3.69 -7.04 2.49
CA PHE A 90 -4.25 -8.28 1.92
C PHE A 90 -3.28 -8.98 0.95
N GLU A 91 -2.38 -8.26 0.31
CA GLU A 91 -1.44 -8.78 -0.70
C GLU A 91 -0.65 -10.01 -0.23
N PRO A 92 -0.10 -10.05 1.02
CA PRO A 92 0.60 -11.23 1.51
C PRO A 92 -0.25 -12.50 1.53
N LEU A 93 -1.56 -12.39 1.76
CA LEU A 93 -2.45 -13.56 1.79
C LEU A 93 -2.49 -14.29 0.44
N PHE A 94 -2.52 -13.53 -0.66
CA PHE A 94 -2.57 -14.10 -2.00
C PHE A 94 -1.24 -14.75 -2.38
N TRP A 95 -0.11 -14.09 -2.11
CA TRP A 95 1.21 -14.64 -2.42
C TRP A 95 1.51 -15.89 -1.60
N MET A 96 1.26 -15.82 -0.29
CA MET A 96 1.41 -16.95 0.62
C MET A 96 0.44 -18.08 0.31
N GLY A 97 -0.80 -17.75 -0.04
CA GLY A 97 -1.80 -18.73 -0.46
C GLY A 97 -1.37 -19.49 -1.71
N CYS A 98 -0.86 -18.77 -2.73
CA CYS A 98 -0.29 -19.40 -3.92
C CYS A 98 0.90 -20.31 -3.60
N ALA A 99 1.83 -19.84 -2.74
CA ALA A 99 2.96 -20.64 -2.30
C ALA A 99 2.51 -21.89 -1.53
N TRP A 100 1.54 -21.75 -0.62
CA TRP A 100 0.99 -22.87 0.14
C TRP A 100 0.30 -23.90 -0.76
N VAL A 101 -0.54 -23.47 -1.69
CA VAL A 101 -1.19 -24.36 -2.67
C VAL A 101 -0.16 -25.07 -3.54
N LEU A 102 0.90 -24.38 -3.97
CA LEU A 102 2.00 -25.02 -4.72
C LEU A 102 2.67 -26.11 -3.88
N LEU A 103 2.99 -25.85 -2.62
CA LEU A 103 3.55 -26.84 -1.69
C LEU A 103 2.61 -28.04 -1.51
N LEU A 104 1.30 -27.79 -1.36
CA LEU A 104 0.30 -28.86 -1.28
C LEU A 104 0.29 -29.72 -2.56
N ALA A 105 0.30 -29.09 -3.73
CA ALA A 105 0.30 -29.79 -5.02
C ALA A 105 1.53 -30.69 -5.17
N ILE A 106 2.71 -30.19 -4.77
CA ILE A 106 3.98 -30.94 -4.78
C ILE A 106 3.95 -32.10 -3.77
N ASN A 107 3.58 -31.81 -2.51
CA ASN A 107 3.66 -32.80 -1.42
C ASN A 107 2.65 -33.93 -1.55
N ARG A 108 1.46 -33.62 -2.05
CA ARG A 108 0.36 -34.59 -2.21
C ARG A 108 0.34 -35.24 -3.59
N HIS A 109 1.24 -34.85 -4.49
CA HIS A 109 1.23 -35.30 -5.90
C HIS A 109 -0.13 -35.09 -6.58
N ARG A 110 -0.83 -33.99 -6.27
CA ARG A 110 -2.16 -33.64 -6.79
C ARG A 110 -2.11 -32.32 -7.55
N PRO A 111 -1.75 -32.31 -8.83
CA PRO A 111 -1.67 -31.11 -9.63
C PRO A 111 -3.02 -30.39 -9.80
N GLN A 112 -4.15 -31.07 -9.59
CA GLN A 112 -5.48 -30.46 -9.60
C GLN A 112 -5.63 -29.32 -8.59
N LEU A 113 -4.87 -29.35 -7.48
CA LEU A 113 -4.86 -28.29 -6.48
C LEU A 113 -4.40 -26.93 -7.05
N LEU A 114 -3.65 -26.95 -8.16
CA LEU A 114 -3.22 -25.73 -8.86
C LEU A 114 -4.41 -24.86 -9.33
N VAL A 115 -5.62 -25.40 -9.45
CA VAL A 115 -6.84 -24.61 -9.70
C VAL A 115 -6.98 -23.49 -8.64
N TRP A 116 -6.73 -23.80 -7.38
CA TRP A 116 -6.78 -22.82 -6.29
C TRP A 116 -5.66 -21.77 -6.37
N LEU A 117 -4.50 -22.15 -6.92
CA LEU A 117 -3.44 -21.18 -7.24
C LEU A 117 -3.95 -20.16 -8.26
N GLY A 118 -4.67 -20.62 -9.30
CA GLY A 118 -5.30 -19.74 -10.29
C GLY A 118 -6.34 -18.79 -9.67
N VAL A 119 -7.20 -19.30 -8.79
CA VAL A 119 -8.18 -18.47 -8.07
C VAL A 119 -7.48 -17.41 -7.21
N LEU A 120 -6.50 -17.81 -6.40
CA LEU A 120 -5.77 -16.90 -5.53
C LEU A 120 -4.97 -15.86 -6.33
N ALA A 121 -4.36 -16.27 -7.44
CA ALA A 121 -3.64 -15.36 -8.33
C ALA A 121 -4.59 -14.35 -8.99
N GLY A 122 -5.75 -14.79 -9.49
CA GLY A 122 -6.74 -13.92 -10.09
C GLY A 122 -7.32 -12.90 -9.12
N VAL A 123 -7.76 -13.33 -7.94
CA VAL A 123 -8.22 -12.43 -6.89
C VAL A 123 -7.08 -11.53 -6.38
N GLY A 124 -5.85 -12.06 -6.31
CA GLY A 124 -4.66 -11.29 -5.98
C GLY A 124 -4.36 -10.18 -6.99
N LEU A 125 -4.61 -10.40 -8.28
CA LEU A 125 -4.52 -9.38 -9.34
C LEU A 125 -5.59 -8.28 -9.15
N GLU A 126 -6.80 -8.67 -8.74
CA GLU A 126 -7.87 -7.73 -8.38
C GLU A 126 -7.59 -6.97 -7.07
N ASN A 127 -6.63 -7.44 -6.25
CA ASN A 127 -6.13 -6.70 -5.09
C ASN A 127 -5.00 -5.74 -5.48
N LYS A 128 -3.98 -6.26 -6.22
CA LYS A 128 -2.81 -5.44 -6.59
C LYS A 128 -2.05 -6.06 -7.77
N HIS A 129 -1.71 -5.23 -8.75
CA HIS A 129 -1.02 -5.66 -9.98
C HIS A 129 0.40 -6.23 -9.75
N SER A 130 1.02 -5.97 -8.58
CA SER A 130 2.29 -6.60 -8.18
C SER A 130 2.24 -8.13 -8.13
N MET A 131 1.04 -8.73 -8.07
CA MET A 131 0.84 -10.17 -8.24
C MET A 131 1.41 -10.71 -9.56
N LEU A 132 1.48 -9.88 -10.62
CA LEU A 132 2.15 -10.23 -11.89
C LEU A 132 3.64 -10.48 -11.70
N PHE A 133 4.32 -9.64 -10.90
CA PHE A 133 5.75 -9.83 -10.60
C PHE A 133 5.99 -11.10 -9.79
N PHE A 134 5.12 -11.38 -8.82
CA PHE A 134 5.19 -12.64 -8.07
C PHE A 134 4.93 -13.83 -8.97
N GLY A 135 3.91 -13.79 -9.83
CA GLY A 135 3.61 -14.85 -10.79
C GLY A 135 4.78 -15.13 -11.74
N ALA A 136 5.37 -14.07 -12.32
CA ALA A 136 6.55 -14.19 -13.16
C ALA A 136 7.76 -14.78 -12.41
N ALA A 137 7.98 -14.33 -11.16
CA ALA A 137 9.04 -14.85 -10.31
C ALA A 137 8.80 -16.33 -9.94
N LEU A 138 7.55 -16.73 -9.69
CA LEU A 138 7.20 -18.13 -9.41
C LEU A 138 7.42 -19.03 -10.62
N VAL A 139 7.03 -18.59 -11.82
CA VAL A 139 7.31 -19.30 -13.08
C VAL A 139 8.81 -19.44 -13.28
N ALA A 140 9.58 -18.37 -13.13
CA ALA A 140 11.04 -18.41 -13.21
C ALA A 140 11.65 -19.36 -12.15
N GLY A 141 11.13 -19.32 -10.92
CA GLY A 141 11.53 -20.23 -9.86
C GLY A 141 11.28 -21.71 -10.18
N LEU A 142 10.14 -22.02 -10.78
CA LEU A 142 9.82 -23.37 -11.25
C LEU A 142 10.77 -23.80 -12.38
N LEU A 143 11.04 -22.91 -13.34
CA LEU A 143 11.98 -23.19 -14.45
C LEU A 143 13.40 -23.50 -13.94
N LEU A 144 13.86 -22.80 -12.92
CA LEU A 144 15.19 -22.94 -12.31
C LEU A 144 15.27 -24.10 -11.30
N SER A 145 14.16 -24.79 -11.05
CA SER A 145 14.06 -25.89 -10.08
C SER A 145 13.83 -27.25 -10.76
N GLY A 146 13.86 -28.31 -9.94
CA GLY A 146 13.50 -29.65 -10.39
C GLY A 146 12.02 -29.82 -10.75
N GLU A 147 11.17 -28.89 -10.30
CA GLU A 147 9.71 -28.95 -10.46
C GLU A 147 9.20 -28.28 -11.76
N ARG A 148 10.10 -27.95 -12.69
CA ARG A 148 9.75 -27.32 -14.00
C ARG A 148 8.69 -28.07 -14.79
N ARG A 149 8.53 -29.42 -14.56
CA ARG A 149 7.50 -30.22 -15.20
C ARG A 149 6.08 -29.81 -14.83
N LEU A 150 5.88 -29.11 -13.69
CA LEU A 150 4.59 -28.56 -13.31
C LEU A 150 4.10 -27.50 -14.29
N LEU A 151 5.01 -26.77 -14.96
CA LEU A 151 4.65 -25.79 -15.99
C LEU A 151 4.06 -26.44 -17.26
N LEU A 152 4.39 -27.69 -17.52
CA LEU A 152 3.86 -28.46 -18.66
C LEU A 152 2.57 -29.19 -18.30
N ASN A 153 2.16 -29.18 -17.03
CA ASN A 153 0.96 -29.86 -16.58
C ASN A 153 -0.30 -29.06 -16.98
N GLY A 154 -1.32 -29.73 -17.50
CA GLY A 154 -2.57 -29.10 -17.94
C GLY A 154 -3.26 -28.28 -16.85
N TRP A 155 -3.17 -28.69 -15.57
CA TRP A 155 -3.75 -27.97 -14.45
C TRP A 155 -3.08 -26.61 -14.17
N MET A 156 -1.81 -26.44 -14.54
CA MET A 156 -1.15 -25.14 -14.49
C MET A 156 -1.75 -24.17 -15.51
N TRP A 157 -2.06 -24.66 -16.71
CA TRP A 157 -2.72 -23.85 -17.73
C TRP A 157 -4.18 -23.53 -17.38
N VAL A 158 -4.87 -24.46 -16.73
CA VAL A 158 -6.22 -24.20 -16.15
C VAL A 158 -6.10 -23.10 -15.07
N ALA A 159 -5.10 -23.17 -14.20
CA ALA A 159 -4.88 -22.13 -13.20
C ALA A 159 -4.60 -20.76 -13.84
N ALA A 160 -3.76 -20.72 -14.88
CA ALA A 160 -3.47 -19.48 -15.61
C ALA A 160 -4.74 -18.91 -16.29
N ALA A 161 -5.55 -19.78 -16.89
CA ALA A 161 -6.82 -19.38 -17.51
C ALA A 161 -7.82 -18.83 -16.47
N ILE A 162 -7.93 -19.45 -15.30
CA ILE A 162 -8.78 -18.95 -14.20
C ILE A 162 -8.28 -17.59 -13.71
N ALA A 163 -6.97 -17.44 -13.50
CA ALA A 163 -6.41 -16.18 -13.06
C ALA A 163 -6.67 -15.06 -14.08
N LEU A 164 -6.49 -15.35 -15.38
CA LEU A 164 -6.79 -14.41 -16.46
C LEU A 164 -8.28 -14.06 -16.51
N LEU A 165 -9.17 -15.05 -16.40
CA LEU A 165 -10.61 -14.85 -16.43
C LEU A 165 -11.09 -13.96 -15.29
N LEU A 166 -10.56 -14.16 -14.08
CA LEU A 166 -10.88 -13.34 -12.92
C LEU A 166 -10.33 -11.91 -13.06
N PHE A 167 -9.16 -11.76 -13.68
CA PHE A 167 -8.54 -10.45 -13.91
C PHE A 167 -9.10 -9.72 -15.14
N LEU A 168 -9.83 -10.40 -16.00
CA LEU A 168 -10.31 -9.86 -17.27
C LEU A 168 -11.14 -8.57 -17.13
N PRO A 169 -12.05 -8.42 -16.15
CA PRO A 169 -12.80 -7.18 -15.99
C PRO A 169 -11.89 -5.96 -15.74
N ASN A 170 -10.89 -6.10 -14.87
CA ASN A 170 -9.92 -5.03 -14.63
C ASN A 170 -9.09 -4.74 -15.88
N LEU A 171 -8.62 -5.76 -16.56
CA LEU A 171 -7.84 -5.61 -17.79
C LEU A 171 -8.63 -4.84 -18.87
N LEU A 172 -9.90 -5.18 -19.07
CA LEU A 172 -10.78 -4.48 -20.01
C LEU A 172 -10.98 -3.03 -19.59
N TRP A 173 -11.19 -2.78 -18.30
CA TRP A 173 -11.30 -1.40 -17.78
C TRP A 173 -10.01 -0.61 -18.05
N GLN A 174 -8.84 -1.17 -17.82
CA GLN A 174 -7.55 -0.51 -18.11
C GLN A 174 -7.41 -0.15 -19.59
N VAL A 175 -7.79 -1.07 -20.49
CA VAL A 175 -7.76 -0.83 -21.96
C VAL A 175 -8.71 0.32 -22.35
N GLN A 176 -9.95 0.28 -21.85
CA GLN A 176 -10.97 1.28 -22.16
C GLN A 176 -10.58 2.69 -21.68
N HIS A 177 -9.81 2.79 -20.58
CA HIS A 177 -9.38 4.06 -20.01
C HIS A 177 -7.95 4.48 -20.40
N GLY A 178 -7.32 3.78 -21.36
CA GLY A 178 -6.00 4.15 -21.90
C GLY A 178 -4.84 3.83 -20.94
N TRP A 179 -4.93 2.73 -20.19
CA TRP A 179 -3.89 2.23 -19.29
C TRP A 179 -3.47 3.20 -18.19
N PRO A 180 -4.40 3.79 -17.43
CA PRO A 180 -4.11 4.84 -16.47
C PRO A 180 -3.12 4.39 -15.40
N THR A 181 -3.19 3.13 -14.92
CA THR A 181 -2.23 2.60 -13.94
C THR A 181 -0.79 2.60 -14.46
N ILE A 182 -0.56 2.32 -15.75
CA ILE A 182 0.79 2.37 -16.33
C ILE A 182 1.31 3.80 -16.38
N VAL A 183 0.45 4.75 -16.73
CA VAL A 183 0.80 6.19 -16.77
C VAL A 183 1.13 6.67 -15.37
N ASP A 184 0.30 6.33 -14.37
CA ASP A 184 0.54 6.67 -12.97
C ASP A 184 1.86 6.11 -12.45
N LEU A 185 2.12 4.82 -12.67
CA LEU A 185 3.39 4.19 -12.28
C LEU A 185 4.61 4.84 -12.92
N ARG A 186 4.49 5.26 -14.18
CA ARG A 186 5.57 5.97 -14.89
C ARG A 186 5.83 7.33 -14.27
N ASN A 187 4.78 8.09 -13.97
CA ASN A 187 4.88 9.42 -13.40
C ASN A 187 5.35 9.38 -11.94
N SER A 188 4.89 8.41 -11.15
CA SER A 188 5.29 8.24 -9.75
C SER A 188 6.80 8.01 -9.55
N ARG A 189 7.50 7.52 -10.59
CA ARG A 189 8.98 7.35 -10.50
C ARG A 189 9.73 8.65 -10.27
N TYR A 190 9.22 9.77 -10.78
CA TYR A 190 9.89 11.07 -10.63
C TYR A 190 9.75 11.66 -9.22
N LYS A 191 8.80 11.16 -8.43
CA LYS A 191 8.59 11.59 -7.03
C LYS A 191 9.45 10.80 -6.04
N ASN A 192 9.84 9.57 -6.39
CA ASN A 192 10.61 8.71 -5.50
C ASN A 192 12.10 9.07 -5.51
N LEU A 193 12.73 9.05 -4.34
CA LEU A 193 14.18 9.14 -4.24
C LEU A 193 14.83 7.86 -4.80
N PRO A 194 15.86 7.98 -5.68
CA PRO A 194 16.55 6.81 -6.19
C PRO A 194 17.24 6.05 -5.06
N VAL A 195 17.13 4.74 -5.07
CA VAL A 195 17.72 3.87 -4.05
C VAL A 195 18.78 2.99 -4.69
N THR A 196 20.01 3.01 -4.14
CA THR A 196 21.07 2.11 -4.59
C THR A 196 20.73 0.66 -4.26
N PRO A 197 21.26 -0.34 -5.01
CA PRO A 197 21.06 -1.75 -4.68
C PRO A 197 21.43 -2.11 -3.24
N ALA A 198 22.56 -1.60 -2.73
CA ALA A 198 22.97 -1.80 -1.34
C ALA A 198 22.01 -1.14 -0.36
N GLY A 199 21.54 0.08 -0.66
CA GLY A 199 20.51 0.78 0.12
C GLY A 199 19.19 0.02 0.14
N PHE A 200 18.77 -0.56 -1.00
CA PHE A 200 17.58 -1.39 -1.06
C PHE A 200 17.70 -2.62 -0.16
N LEU A 201 18.83 -3.34 -0.21
CA LEU A 201 19.08 -4.50 0.65
C LEU A 201 19.13 -4.11 2.13
N GLY A 202 19.78 -3.01 2.48
CA GLY A 202 19.80 -2.49 3.84
C GLY A 202 18.39 -2.16 4.36
N ARG A 203 17.54 -1.55 3.52
CA ARG A 203 16.14 -1.30 3.86
C ARG A 203 15.35 -2.60 4.09
N GLN A 204 15.64 -3.72 3.34
CA GLN A 204 15.00 -5.02 3.60
C GLN A 204 15.28 -5.51 5.03
N VAL A 205 16.51 -5.34 5.51
CA VAL A 205 16.88 -5.72 6.88
C VAL A 205 16.09 -4.89 7.90
N MET A 206 15.97 -3.58 7.67
CA MET A 206 15.25 -2.68 8.59
C MET A 206 13.75 -2.97 8.64
N VAL A 207 13.09 -3.09 7.47
CA VAL A 207 11.62 -3.31 7.42
C VAL A 207 11.19 -4.68 7.92
N MET A 208 12.12 -5.68 7.92
CA MET A 208 11.86 -7.03 8.42
C MET A 208 12.34 -7.25 9.86
N LEU A 209 12.78 -6.24 10.57
CA LEU A 209 13.44 -6.29 11.88
C LEU A 209 14.90 -6.81 11.76
N PRO A 210 15.93 -6.03 12.13
CA PRO A 210 17.33 -6.41 11.90
C PRO A 210 17.71 -7.82 12.32
N PRO A 211 17.39 -8.35 13.54
CA PRO A 211 17.77 -9.73 13.90
C PRO A 211 17.03 -10.80 13.10
N ALA A 212 15.89 -10.49 12.47
CA ALA A 212 15.15 -11.47 11.67
C ALA A 212 15.90 -11.89 10.39
N ILE A 213 16.97 -11.16 10.03
CA ILE A 213 17.90 -11.56 8.96
C ILE A 213 18.45 -12.97 9.19
N LEU A 214 18.72 -13.34 10.45
CA LEU A 214 19.18 -14.67 10.81
C LEU A 214 18.18 -15.77 10.46
N VAL A 215 16.89 -15.42 10.41
CA VAL A 215 15.82 -16.38 10.11
C VAL A 215 15.57 -16.42 8.60
N TRP A 216 15.37 -15.26 7.95
CA TRP A 216 15.02 -15.27 6.53
C TRP A 216 16.20 -15.64 5.61
N LEU A 217 17.45 -15.29 5.94
CA LEU A 217 18.62 -15.78 5.21
C LEU A 217 18.83 -17.28 5.38
N ALA A 218 18.63 -17.79 6.61
CA ALA A 218 18.65 -19.22 6.84
C ALA A 218 17.54 -19.95 6.05
N GLY A 219 16.36 -19.32 5.93
CA GLY A 219 15.26 -19.82 5.11
C GLY A 219 15.59 -19.85 3.62
N LEU A 220 16.20 -18.78 3.11
CA LEU A 220 16.65 -18.72 1.72
C LEU A 220 17.72 -19.79 1.46
N TRP A 221 18.69 -19.94 2.37
CA TRP A 221 19.71 -20.99 2.28
C TRP A 221 19.10 -22.38 2.29
N PHE A 222 18.14 -22.64 3.21
CA PHE A 222 17.42 -23.91 3.29
C PHE A 222 16.73 -24.24 1.97
N LEU A 223 15.96 -23.30 1.41
CA LEU A 223 15.25 -23.52 0.14
C LEU A 223 16.19 -23.77 -1.04
N LEU A 224 17.34 -23.11 -1.10
CA LEU A 224 18.24 -23.21 -2.27
C LEU A 224 19.27 -24.34 -2.17
N ARG A 225 19.75 -24.66 -0.95
CA ARG A 225 20.91 -25.51 -0.76
C ARG A 225 20.63 -26.80 0.01
N ASP A 226 19.63 -26.82 0.90
CA ASP A 226 19.37 -28.02 1.69
C ASP A 226 18.76 -29.15 0.83
N ALA A 227 19.28 -30.37 1.01
CA ALA A 227 18.80 -31.54 0.27
C ALA A 227 17.32 -31.85 0.62
N ALA A 228 16.92 -31.62 1.86
CA ALA A 228 15.54 -31.84 2.30
C ALA A 228 14.53 -30.87 1.64
N ALA A 229 15.00 -29.72 1.17
CA ALA A 229 14.17 -28.72 0.49
C ALA A 229 14.27 -28.77 -1.04
N LYS A 230 14.91 -29.79 -1.62
CA LYS A 230 15.18 -29.88 -3.07
C LYS A 230 13.92 -29.63 -3.92
N ARG A 231 12.77 -30.17 -3.51
CA ARG A 231 11.47 -29.99 -4.19
C ARG A 231 10.86 -28.59 -4.03
N TYR A 232 11.35 -27.79 -3.08
CA TYR A 232 10.81 -26.45 -2.77
C TYR A 232 11.71 -25.32 -3.28
N ARG A 233 12.78 -25.62 -3.99
CA ARG A 233 13.74 -24.63 -4.53
C ARG A 233 13.10 -23.55 -5.36
N ALA A 234 11.94 -23.85 -5.98
CA ALA A 234 11.17 -22.87 -6.74
C ALA A 234 10.86 -21.60 -5.94
N LEU A 235 10.52 -21.73 -4.65
CA LEU A 235 10.23 -20.58 -3.78
C LEU A 235 11.47 -19.73 -3.49
N GLY A 236 12.63 -20.37 -3.28
CA GLY A 236 13.91 -19.66 -3.08
C GLY A 236 14.35 -18.90 -4.33
N TRP A 237 14.24 -19.51 -5.50
CA TRP A 237 14.53 -18.85 -6.78
C TRP A 237 13.52 -17.76 -7.09
N ALA A 238 12.23 -17.98 -6.82
CA ALA A 238 11.20 -16.94 -6.99
C ALA A 238 11.51 -15.70 -6.14
N PHE A 239 11.94 -15.88 -4.88
CA PHE A 239 12.36 -14.75 -4.05
C PHE A 239 13.54 -13.98 -4.66
N LEU A 240 14.59 -14.67 -5.14
CA LEU A 240 15.75 -14.01 -5.74
C LEU A 240 15.40 -13.28 -7.05
N VAL A 241 14.57 -13.89 -7.90
CA VAL A 241 14.10 -13.26 -9.14
C VAL A 241 13.27 -12.02 -8.81
N LEU A 242 12.33 -12.12 -7.86
CA LEU A 242 11.52 -10.99 -7.43
C LEU A 242 12.39 -9.86 -6.86
N LEU A 243 13.38 -10.19 -6.01
CA LEU A 243 14.33 -9.24 -5.47
C LEU A 243 15.07 -8.51 -6.59
N GLY A 244 15.56 -9.25 -7.60
CA GLY A 244 16.21 -8.68 -8.78
C GLY A 244 15.28 -7.75 -9.57
N ILE A 245 14.03 -8.14 -9.78
CA ILE A 245 13.01 -7.30 -10.45
C ILE A 245 12.78 -6.02 -9.65
N MET A 246 12.57 -6.10 -8.33
CA MET A 246 12.31 -4.93 -7.49
C MET A 246 13.50 -3.97 -7.45
N MET A 247 14.73 -4.49 -7.42
CA MET A 247 15.94 -3.67 -7.48
C MET A 247 16.08 -2.99 -8.86
N ALA A 248 15.84 -3.70 -9.94
CA ALA A 248 15.92 -3.15 -11.30
C ALA A 248 14.85 -2.08 -11.56
N LEU A 249 13.65 -2.24 -11.01
CA LEU A 249 12.56 -1.31 -11.13
C LEU A 249 12.58 -0.19 -10.09
N GLN A 250 13.57 -0.17 -9.18
CA GLN A 250 13.65 0.76 -8.04
C GLN A 250 12.36 0.78 -7.22
N GLY A 251 11.78 -0.40 -6.98
CA GLY A 251 10.56 -0.57 -6.20
C GLY A 251 10.72 -0.12 -4.75
N LYS A 252 9.62 0.26 -4.12
CA LYS A 252 9.65 0.57 -2.68
C LYS A 252 10.03 -0.67 -1.87
N SER A 253 10.76 -0.47 -0.77
CA SER A 253 11.28 -1.58 0.05
C SER A 253 10.19 -2.53 0.54
N TYR A 254 9.02 -2.02 0.91
CA TYR A 254 7.91 -2.82 1.40
C TYR A 254 7.19 -3.67 0.32
N TYR A 255 7.47 -3.47 -0.98
CA TYR A 255 6.91 -4.32 -2.04
C TYR A 255 7.41 -5.76 -1.98
N MET A 256 8.54 -5.99 -1.30
CA MET A 256 9.03 -7.34 -1.03
C MET A 256 8.34 -8.03 0.16
N ALA A 257 7.62 -7.29 1.00
CA ALA A 257 7.03 -7.82 2.23
C ALA A 257 6.20 -9.10 2.02
N PRO A 258 5.35 -9.23 0.98
CA PRO A 258 4.54 -10.43 0.77
C PRO A 258 5.36 -11.73 0.58
N ALA A 259 6.64 -11.63 0.19
CA ALA A 259 7.50 -12.79 -0.06
C ALA A 259 8.22 -13.32 1.20
N TYR A 260 8.39 -12.48 2.24
CA TYR A 260 9.19 -12.88 3.41
C TYR A 260 8.57 -13.96 4.30
N PRO A 261 7.25 -14.08 4.47
CA PRO A 261 6.68 -15.14 5.30
C PRO A 261 7.07 -16.54 4.83
N MET A 262 7.28 -16.74 3.53
CA MET A 262 7.78 -18.01 2.98
C MET A 262 9.22 -18.28 3.44
N LEU A 263 10.07 -17.25 3.50
CA LEU A 263 11.44 -17.37 4.01
C LEU A 263 11.48 -17.56 5.52
N PHE A 264 10.62 -16.88 6.27
CA PHE A 264 10.49 -17.09 7.71
C PHE A 264 10.04 -18.52 8.01
N ALA A 265 9.09 -19.06 7.25
CA ALA A 265 8.65 -20.45 7.37
C ALA A 265 9.82 -21.43 7.12
N ALA A 266 10.56 -21.24 6.04
CA ALA A 266 11.72 -22.06 5.71
C ALA A 266 12.86 -21.90 6.73
N GLY A 267 13.09 -20.68 7.24
CA GLY A 267 14.08 -20.38 8.26
C GLY A 267 13.74 -21.00 9.62
N GLY A 268 12.47 -21.02 10.00
CA GLY A 268 12.01 -21.76 11.17
C GLY A 268 12.34 -23.24 11.07
N VAL A 269 12.09 -23.87 9.91
CA VAL A 269 12.43 -25.27 9.65
C VAL A 269 13.95 -25.49 9.73
N PHE A 270 14.74 -24.59 9.12
CA PHE A 270 16.20 -24.65 9.21
C PHE A 270 16.69 -24.65 10.64
N TRP A 271 16.27 -23.68 11.44
CA TRP A 271 16.69 -23.54 12.84
C TRP A 271 16.23 -24.72 13.69
N GLU A 272 15.01 -25.22 13.51
CA GLU A 272 14.52 -26.38 14.25
C GLU A 272 15.36 -27.64 13.99
N ARG A 273 15.73 -27.88 12.73
CA ARG A 273 16.52 -29.06 12.33
C ARG A 273 18.00 -28.97 12.71
N ARG A 274 18.56 -27.75 12.71
CA ARG A 274 20.00 -27.53 12.96
C ARG A 274 20.32 -27.23 14.41
N THR A 275 19.32 -26.98 15.24
CA THR A 275 19.54 -26.54 16.62
C THR A 275 18.93 -27.52 17.63
N ALA A 276 19.78 -28.36 18.23
CA ALA A 276 19.41 -29.17 19.40
C ALA A 276 19.52 -28.38 20.71
N SER A 277 20.33 -27.31 20.73
CA SER A 277 20.59 -26.51 21.93
C SER A 277 19.34 -25.71 22.35
N ARG A 278 18.88 -25.95 23.58
CA ARG A 278 17.79 -25.17 24.19
C ARG A 278 18.12 -23.67 24.30
N TRP A 279 19.39 -23.34 24.48
CA TRP A 279 19.83 -21.96 24.62
C TRP A 279 19.60 -21.16 23.34
N VAL A 280 19.92 -21.70 22.17
CA VAL A 280 19.65 -21.04 20.89
C VAL A 280 18.16 -20.92 20.64
N ARG A 281 17.37 -21.95 21.03
CA ARG A 281 15.90 -21.93 20.91
C ARG A 281 15.23 -20.88 21.80
N VAL A 282 15.90 -20.44 22.86
CA VAL A 282 15.44 -19.34 23.72
C VAL A 282 16.05 -18.01 23.27
N ALA A 283 17.38 -17.96 23.07
CA ALA A 283 18.08 -16.72 22.79
C ALA A 283 17.63 -16.02 21.50
N LEU A 284 17.41 -16.79 20.40
CA LEU A 284 16.99 -16.20 19.13
C LEU A 284 15.62 -15.55 19.22
N PRO A 285 14.55 -16.20 19.70
CA PRO A 285 13.26 -15.53 19.90
C PRO A 285 13.33 -14.37 20.90
N SER A 286 14.11 -14.50 21.98
CA SER A 286 14.26 -13.42 22.96
C SER A 286 14.92 -12.19 22.36
N LEU A 287 15.94 -12.36 21.52
CA LEU A 287 16.58 -11.26 20.78
C LEU A 287 15.58 -10.60 19.83
N LEU A 288 14.79 -11.38 19.09
CA LEU A 288 13.74 -10.87 18.19
C LEU A 288 12.71 -10.04 18.96
N VAL A 289 12.20 -10.55 20.07
CA VAL A 289 11.22 -9.84 20.92
C VAL A 289 11.82 -8.57 21.52
N LEU A 290 13.04 -8.62 22.03
CA LEU A 290 13.71 -7.46 22.61
C LEU A 290 13.83 -6.32 21.60
N VAL A 291 14.31 -6.62 20.39
CA VAL A 291 14.46 -5.60 19.34
C VAL A 291 13.09 -5.14 18.81
N ALA A 292 12.10 -6.04 18.76
CA ALA A 292 10.75 -5.70 18.36
C ALA A 292 10.06 -4.72 19.32
N VAL A 293 10.26 -4.90 20.64
CA VAL A 293 9.72 -3.96 21.64
C VAL A 293 10.30 -2.55 21.43
N ILE A 294 11.60 -2.47 21.11
CA ILE A 294 12.25 -1.18 20.80
C ILE A 294 11.75 -0.63 19.46
N ALA A 295 11.51 -1.47 18.45
CA ALA A 295 11.07 -1.02 17.12
C ALA A 295 9.56 -0.73 17.02
N ALA A 296 8.73 -1.30 17.89
CA ALA A 296 7.27 -1.22 17.81
C ALA A 296 6.74 0.23 17.78
N PRO A 297 7.22 1.18 18.62
CA PRO A 297 6.74 2.56 18.56
C PRO A 297 7.08 3.27 17.24
N LEU A 298 8.07 2.78 16.50
CA LEU A 298 8.45 3.33 15.18
C LEU A 298 7.54 2.82 14.04
N SER A 299 6.67 1.86 14.32
CA SER A 299 5.81 1.22 13.31
C SER A 299 4.33 1.24 13.70
N LEU A 300 4.03 1.42 14.97
CA LEU A 300 2.67 1.49 15.51
C LEU A 300 2.43 2.85 16.18
N PRO A 301 1.26 3.47 16.01
CA PRO A 301 0.91 4.74 16.67
C PRO A 301 0.58 4.50 18.16
N THR A 302 1.58 4.05 18.93
CA THR A 302 1.44 3.74 20.37
C THR A 302 1.86 4.90 21.26
N LEU A 303 2.65 5.83 20.74
CA LEU A 303 3.11 7.02 21.47
C LEU A 303 2.42 8.28 20.93
N PRO A 304 2.13 9.27 21.79
CA PRO A 304 1.78 10.61 21.33
C PRO A 304 2.88 11.20 20.43
N PRO A 305 2.53 12.08 19.45
CA PRO A 305 3.49 12.55 18.44
C PRO A 305 4.78 13.15 19.00
N ASP A 306 4.70 14.00 20.02
CA ASP A 306 5.90 14.61 20.62
C ASP A 306 6.77 13.62 21.39
N GLU A 307 6.16 12.58 21.96
CA GLU A 307 6.89 11.48 22.60
C GLU A 307 7.57 10.59 21.57
N LEU A 308 6.92 10.33 20.45
CA LEU A 308 7.52 9.59 19.33
C LEU A 308 8.72 10.34 18.77
N ILE A 309 8.62 11.68 18.60
CA ILE A 309 9.73 12.51 18.12
C ILE A 309 10.91 12.43 19.10
N ARG A 310 10.65 12.56 20.41
CA ARG A 310 11.69 12.43 21.44
C ARG A 310 12.31 11.03 21.45
N TYR A 311 11.48 10.00 21.27
CA TYR A 311 11.93 8.62 21.20
C TYR A 311 12.87 8.38 20.00
N GLN A 312 12.51 8.86 18.82
CA GLN A 312 13.35 8.80 17.62
C GLN A 312 14.68 9.53 17.83
N GLN A 313 14.67 10.72 18.41
CA GLN A 313 15.88 11.50 18.74
C GLN A 313 16.80 10.76 19.71
N THR A 314 16.22 10.12 20.75
CA THR A 314 16.98 9.33 21.74
C THR A 314 17.67 8.14 21.09
N LEU A 315 17.04 7.53 20.09
CA LEU A 315 17.61 6.40 19.35
C LEU A 315 18.57 6.85 18.22
N GLY A 316 18.73 8.16 17.99
CA GLY A 316 19.52 8.69 16.87
C GLY A 316 18.93 8.37 15.49
N ILE A 317 17.62 8.07 15.43
CA ILE A 317 16.93 7.70 14.20
C ILE A 317 16.34 8.94 13.56
N GLN A 318 16.75 9.23 12.33
CA GLN A 318 16.08 10.22 11.48
C GLN A 318 14.93 9.57 10.71
N PRO A 319 13.77 10.25 10.56
CA PRO A 319 12.68 9.74 9.73
C PRO A 319 13.19 9.43 8.32
N PRO A 320 12.92 8.21 7.78
CA PRO A 320 13.28 7.89 6.41
C PRO A 320 12.53 8.81 5.45
N ARG A 321 13.22 9.22 4.38
CA ARG A 321 12.65 9.98 3.27
C ARG A 321 12.46 9.06 2.08
N ASP A 322 11.24 8.91 1.62
CA ASP A 322 10.92 8.12 0.43
C ASP A 322 10.63 9.01 -0.79
N TYR A 323 10.26 10.27 -0.55
CA TYR A 323 9.90 11.24 -1.59
C TYR A 323 10.82 12.46 -1.60
N VAL A 324 10.84 13.12 -2.75
CA VAL A 324 11.50 14.43 -2.92
C VAL A 324 10.63 15.49 -2.22
N GLY A 325 11.17 16.15 -1.20
CA GLY A 325 10.48 17.19 -0.44
C GLY A 325 11.13 17.45 0.93
N GLU A 326 10.58 18.41 1.66
CA GLU A 326 11.07 18.70 3.02
C GLU A 326 10.62 17.61 4.01
N ALA A 327 11.53 17.18 4.86
CA ALA A 327 11.20 16.25 5.94
C ALA A 327 10.24 16.90 6.94
N GLY A 328 9.15 16.22 7.24
CA GLY A 328 8.30 16.55 8.39
C GLY A 328 8.99 16.21 9.73
N ARG A 329 8.35 16.56 10.83
CA ARG A 329 8.78 16.18 12.20
C ARG A 329 8.61 14.67 12.46
N LEU A 330 7.66 14.06 11.78
CA LEU A 330 7.34 12.63 11.84
C LEU A 330 7.71 11.93 10.52
N GLN A 331 7.81 10.60 10.58
CA GLN A 331 7.82 9.78 9.37
C GLN A 331 6.52 10.02 8.60
N GLU A 332 6.59 10.03 7.27
CA GLU A 332 5.45 10.25 6.38
C GLU A 332 4.24 9.39 6.74
N PHE A 333 4.46 8.09 7.01
CA PHE A 333 3.42 7.15 7.44
C PHE A 333 2.61 7.63 8.65
N PHE A 334 3.24 8.30 9.62
CA PHE A 334 2.54 8.86 10.78
C PHE A 334 2.02 10.25 10.49
N ALA A 335 2.76 11.07 9.75
CA ALA A 335 2.34 12.43 9.41
C ALA A 335 1.03 12.44 8.63
N ASP A 336 0.85 11.50 7.69
CA ASP A 336 -0.40 11.30 6.93
C ASP A 336 -1.63 10.96 7.78
N MET A 337 -1.48 10.67 9.06
CA MET A 337 -2.61 10.41 9.96
C MET A 337 -3.21 11.69 10.54
N PHE A 338 -2.59 12.86 10.34
CA PHE A 338 -2.97 14.11 11.00
C PHE A 338 -3.50 15.16 10.03
N GLY A 339 -4.31 16.07 10.56
CA GLY A 339 -4.73 17.28 9.86
C GLY A 339 -6.01 17.16 9.03
N TRP A 340 -6.48 15.97 8.68
CA TRP A 340 -7.58 15.79 7.73
C TRP A 340 -8.93 16.36 8.20
N GLU A 341 -9.37 16.07 9.41
CA GLU A 341 -10.64 16.58 9.93
C GLU A 341 -10.54 18.07 10.30
N GLU A 342 -9.35 18.51 10.75
CA GLU A 342 -9.05 19.94 10.99
C GLU A 342 -9.15 20.75 9.71
N MET A 343 -8.58 20.25 8.61
CA MET A 343 -8.69 20.86 7.29
C MET A 343 -10.16 20.97 6.87
N VAL A 344 -10.94 19.90 7.00
CA VAL A 344 -12.36 19.89 6.64
C VAL A 344 -13.15 20.90 7.46
N ARG A 345 -12.87 21.03 8.77
CA ARG A 345 -13.49 22.05 9.64
C ARG A 345 -13.18 23.47 9.20
N GLN A 346 -11.93 23.74 8.81
CA GLN A 346 -11.53 25.07 8.31
C GLN A 346 -12.20 25.36 6.97
N VAL A 347 -12.27 24.39 6.06
CA VAL A 347 -13.00 24.53 4.79
C VAL A 347 -14.47 24.81 5.03
N ALA A 348 -15.10 24.12 6.00
CA ALA A 348 -16.49 24.35 6.36
C ALA A 348 -16.72 25.78 6.91
N ALA A 349 -15.83 26.28 7.74
CA ALA A 349 -15.91 27.65 8.22
C ALA A 349 -15.86 28.68 7.08
N VAL A 350 -14.96 28.47 6.10
CA VAL A 350 -14.87 29.32 4.90
C VAL A 350 -16.12 29.19 4.03
N TYR A 351 -16.59 27.96 3.80
CA TYR A 351 -17.79 27.71 3.00
C TYR A 351 -19.04 28.38 3.60
N HIS A 352 -19.26 28.25 4.89
CA HIS A 352 -20.42 28.86 5.57
C HIS A 352 -20.31 30.36 5.75
N ALA A 353 -19.12 30.94 5.63
CA ALA A 353 -18.92 32.39 5.58
C ALA A 353 -19.26 33.04 4.22
N LEU A 354 -19.43 32.23 3.18
CA LEU A 354 -19.88 32.70 1.87
C LEU A 354 -21.34 33.15 1.93
N PRO A 355 -21.77 34.16 1.13
CA PRO A 355 -23.17 34.48 0.96
C PRO A 355 -24.01 33.26 0.58
N PRO A 356 -25.26 33.11 1.07
CA PRO A 356 -26.08 31.92 0.82
C PRO A 356 -26.25 31.57 -0.66
N GLU A 357 -26.31 32.58 -1.54
CA GLU A 357 -26.40 32.35 -2.99
C GLU A 357 -25.09 31.86 -3.60
N GLU A 358 -23.95 32.22 -3.01
CA GLU A 358 -22.64 31.67 -3.40
C GLU A 358 -22.48 30.22 -2.92
N GLN A 359 -22.92 29.90 -1.68
CA GLN A 359 -22.85 28.55 -1.13
C GLN A 359 -23.53 27.51 -2.02
N LYS A 360 -24.71 27.85 -2.58
CA LYS A 360 -25.47 26.94 -3.46
C LYS A 360 -24.71 26.58 -4.74
N ARG A 361 -23.77 27.43 -5.18
CA ARG A 361 -23.01 27.28 -6.44
C ARG A 361 -21.52 27.00 -6.21
N ALA A 362 -21.09 27.00 -4.96
CA ALA A 362 -19.70 26.84 -4.61
C ALA A 362 -19.24 25.40 -4.79
N ALA A 363 -18.18 25.21 -5.57
CA ALA A 363 -17.46 23.95 -5.69
C ALA A 363 -16.30 23.91 -4.68
N ILE A 364 -16.03 22.76 -4.08
CA ILE A 364 -14.79 22.49 -3.37
C ILE A 364 -13.87 21.72 -4.30
N PHE A 365 -12.85 22.39 -4.81
CA PHE A 365 -11.86 21.84 -5.73
C PHE A 365 -10.60 21.49 -4.97
N ALA A 366 -10.28 20.21 -4.90
CA ALA A 366 -9.03 19.74 -4.32
C ALA A 366 -8.03 19.40 -5.44
N VAL A 367 -6.79 19.81 -5.27
CA VAL A 367 -5.72 19.48 -6.21
C VAL A 367 -5.34 18.01 -6.08
N ASN A 368 -5.33 17.47 -4.85
CA ASN A 368 -4.98 16.10 -4.55
C ASN A 368 -6.21 15.28 -4.14
N TYR A 369 -6.23 14.01 -4.53
CA TYR A 369 -7.30 13.07 -4.17
C TYR A 369 -7.46 12.84 -2.66
N GLY A 370 -6.39 13.02 -1.86
CA GLY A 370 -6.43 12.89 -0.40
C GLY A 370 -7.33 13.94 0.24
N GLU A 371 -7.16 15.23 -0.14
CA GLU A 371 -7.99 16.34 0.31
C GLU A 371 -9.45 16.15 -0.13
N ALA A 372 -9.66 15.76 -1.40
CA ALA A 372 -11.00 15.47 -1.92
C ALA A 372 -11.68 14.34 -1.11
N ALA A 373 -10.94 13.28 -0.82
CA ALA A 373 -11.44 12.15 -0.05
C ALA A 373 -11.76 12.54 1.41
N ALA A 374 -10.96 13.42 2.02
CA ALA A 374 -11.24 13.94 3.36
C ALA A 374 -12.52 14.78 3.37
N ILE A 375 -12.72 15.68 2.39
CA ILE A 375 -13.97 16.43 2.23
C ILE A 375 -15.14 15.47 2.02
N ASP A 376 -15.01 14.45 1.20
CA ASP A 376 -16.08 13.48 0.92
C ASP A 376 -16.44 12.62 2.13
N PHE A 377 -15.46 12.34 3.00
CA PHE A 377 -15.64 11.50 4.18
C PHE A 377 -16.15 12.28 5.40
N PHE A 378 -15.48 13.39 5.75
CA PHE A 378 -15.81 14.17 6.94
C PHE A 378 -16.83 15.27 6.65
N GLY A 379 -16.83 15.83 5.43
CA GLY A 379 -17.63 16.98 5.03
C GLY A 379 -19.13 16.88 5.30
N PRO A 380 -19.80 15.72 5.12
CA PRO A 380 -21.22 15.57 5.44
C PRO A 380 -21.59 15.97 6.87
N ARG A 381 -20.69 15.76 7.86
CA ARG A 381 -20.90 16.18 9.26
C ARG A 381 -20.90 17.70 9.43
N TYR A 382 -20.31 18.41 8.50
CA TYR A 382 -20.16 19.86 8.47
C TYR A 382 -21.01 20.53 7.40
N GLY A 383 -21.94 19.82 6.77
CA GLY A 383 -22.82 20.34 5.72
C GLY A 383 -22.09 20.74 4.43
N LEU A 384 -20.92 20.16 4.15
CA LEU A 384 -20.18 20.44 2.93
C LEU A 384 -20.67 19.58 1.75
N PRO A 385 -20.69 20.14 0.53
CA PRO A 385 -20.91 19.36 -0.67
C PRO A 385 -19.71 18.46 -0.99
N LYS A 386 -19.94 17.47 -1.84
CA LYS A 386 -18.87 16.58 -2.34
C LYS A 386 -17.82 17.37 -3.13
N ALA A 387 -16.56 17.05 -2.91
CA ALA A 387 -15.45 17.66 -3.63
C ALA A 387 -15.37 17.23 -5.10
N ILE A 388 -14.69 18.04 -5.90
CA ILE A 388 -14.21 17.68 -7.23
C ILE A 388 -12.68 17.71 -7.26
N CYS A 389 -12.07 16.80 -8.00
CA CYS A 389 -10.62 16.69 -8.04
C CYS A 389 -10.17 16.13 -9.39
N PRO A 390 -9.20 16.76 -10.08
CA PRO A 390 -8.69 16.27 -11.36
C PRO A 390 -7.59 15.20 -11.22
N ASN A 391 -7.25 14.84 -9.99
CA ASN A 391 -6.19 13.88 -9.70
C ASN A 391 -6.73 12.45 -9.56
N GLN A 392 -5.96 11.48 -10.06
CA GLN A 392 -6.24 10.07 -9.97
C GLN A 392 -7.67 9.71 -10.43
N THR A 393 -8.31 8.75 -9.79
CA THR A 393 -9.63 8.26 -10.15
C THR A 393 -10.74 9.32 -10.03
N TYR A 394 -10.58 10.31 -9.17
CA TYR A 394 -11.52 11.44 -9.06
C TYR A 394 -11.76 12.17 -10.38
N PHE A 395 -10.75 12.23 -11.26
CA PHE A 395 -10.89 12.81 -12.58
C PHE A 395 -12.06 12.22 -13.36
N TYR A 396 -12.27 10.90 -13.30
CA TYR A 396 -13.35 10.22 -14.01
C TYR A 396 -14.74 10.50 -13.46
N TRP A 397 -14.83 10.95 -12.20
CA TRP A 397 -16.13 11.37 -11.61
C TRP A 397 -16.53 12.77 -12.03
N GLY A 398 -15.65 13.50 -12.72
CA GLY A 398 -15.92 14.75 -13.40
C GLY A 398 -16.08 15.95 -12.48
N PRO A 399 -16.37 17.13 -13.08
CA PRO A 399 -16.61 18.37 -12.35
C PRO A 399 -18.03 18.46 -11.76
N ARG A 400 -18.82 17.36 -11.82
CA ARG A 400 -20.23 17.32 -11.42
C ARG A 400 -21.04 18.40 -12.14
N GLN A 401 -21.93 19.11 -11.43
CA GLN A 401 -22.78 20.16 -11.99
C GLN A 401 -22.21 21.58 -11.78
N TYR A 402 -20.95 21.67 -11.30
CA TYR A 402 -20.36 22.96 -11.01
C TYR A 402 -19.91 23.68 -12.26
N THR A 403 -20.19 24.99 -12.31
CA THR A 403 -19.84 25.88 -13.40
C THR A 403 -18.48 26.55 -13.25
N GLY A 404 -18.02 26.68 -11.98
CA GLY A 404 -16.84 27.45 -11.61
C GLY A 404 -17.17 28.89 -11.18
N ASP A 405 -18.46 29.20 -10.92
CA ASP A 405 -18.88 30.53 -10.45
C ASP A 405 -18.21 30.92 -9.13
N VAL A 406 -18.17 29.98 -8.18
CA VAL A 406 -17.44 30.08 -6.90
C VAL A 406 -16.70 28.79 -6.69
N VAL A 407 -15.41 28.85 -6.39
CA VAL A 407 -14.56 27.68 -6.18
C VAL A 407 -13.69 27.89 -4.95
N LEU A 408 -13.80 26.99 -3.98
CA LEU A 408 -12.84 26.87 -2.90
C LEU A 408 -11.75 25.90 -3.34
N ILE A 409 -10.52 26.38 -3.52
CA ILE A 409 -9.40 25.58 -4.03
C ILE A 409 -8.49 25.19 -2.86
N LEU A 410 -8.21 23.89 -2.75
CA LEU A 410 -7.37 23.27 -1.73
C LEU A 410 -6.13 22.62 -2.39
N GLY A 411 -5.03 22.51 -1.62
CA GLY A 411 -3.84 21.76 -2.05
C GLY A 411 -2.84 22.55 -2.89
N ILE A 412 -2.97 23.87 -2.99
CA ILE A 412 -1.97 24.72 -3.65
C ILE A 412 -1.08 25.35 -2.58
N ASN A 413 0.06 24.74 -2.32
CA ASN A 413 1.03 25.24 -1.34
C ASN A 413 1.83 26.45 -1.87
N ASP A 414 2.59 27.09 -0.97
CA ASP A 414 3.36 28.29 -1.29
C ASP A 414 4.41 28.05 -2.37
N ASP A 415 5.03 26.87 -2.41
CA ASP A 415 6.04 26.54 -3.41
C ASP A 415 5.42 26.54 -4.82
N VAL A 416 4.23 25.99 -4.96
CA VAL A 416 3.48 26.01 -6.23
C VAL A 416 2.98 27.42 -6.54
N LEU A 417 2.47 28.16 -5.54
CA LEU A 417 1.99 29.53 -5.75
C LEU A 417 3.10 30.50 -6.14
N ASN A 418 4.27 30.35 -5.52
CA ASN A 418 5.41 31.24 -5.73
C ASN A 418 6.30 30.83 -6.90
N ALA A 419 6.12 29.63 -7.45
CA ALA A 419 6.80 29.23 -8.68
C ALA A 419 6.48 30.22 -9.81
N SER A 420 7.48 30.54 -10.64
CA SER A 420 7.46 31.61 -11.64
C SER A 420 6.15 31.70 -12.45
N GLY A 421 5.37 32.74 -12.21
CA GLY A 421 4.15 33.05 -12.91
C GLY A 421 2.92 32.17 -12.59
N ASN A 422 3.00 31.22 -11.67
CA ASN A 422 1.86 30.36 -11.35
C ASN A 422 0.71 31.11 -10.68
N ARG A 423 1.02 32.01 -9.75
CA ARG A 423 0.01 32.85 -9.11
C ARG A 423 -0.73 33.71 -10.13
N GLN A 424 0.00 34.45 -10.99
CA GLN A 424 -0.60 35.29 -12.03
C GLN A 424 -1.41 34.47 -13.04
N ARG A 425 -0.91 33.29 -13.43
CA ARG A 425 -1.65 32.39 -14.33
C ARG A 425 -2.93 31.87 -13.71
N GLY A 426 -2.88 31.47 -12.42
CA GLY A 426 -4.05 31.03 -11.68
C GLY A 426 -5.09 32.15 -11.50
N GLU A 427 -4.65 33.34 -11.06
CA GLU A 427 -5.51 34.52 -10.91
C GLU A 427 -6.11 34.97 -12.25
N ALA A 428 -5.37 34.83 -13.37
CA ALA A 428 -5.87 35.16 -14.70
C ALA A 428 -7.06 34.31 -15.16
N LEU A 429 -7.24 33.13 -14.61
CA LEU A 429 -8.37 32.24 -14.94
C LEU A 429 -9.70 32.70 -14.34
N PHE A 430 -9.66 33.49 -13.27
CA PHE A 430 -10.85 33.93 -12.53
C PHE A 430 -11.02 35.43 -12.59
N ARG A 431 -12.22 35.93 -12.28
CA ARG A 431 -12.51 37.38 -12.17
C ARG A 431 -11.94 37.95 -10.89
N SER A 432 -12.00 37.18 -9.78
CA SER A 432 -11.38 37.56 -8.52
C SER A 432 -10.88 36.34 -7.78
N VAL A 433 -9.78 36.50 -7.05
CA VAL A 433 -9.17 35.49 -6.19
C VAL A 433 -8.88 36.11 -4.84
N THR A 434 -9.27 35.44 -3.77
CA THR A 434 -9.02 35.86 -2.39
C THR A 434 -8.37 34.70 -1.65
N TYR A 435 -7.35 34.99 -0.88
CA TYR A 435 -6.66 34.00 -0.03
C TYR A 435 -7.26 34.03 1.37
N GLY A 436 -7.85 32.92 1.79
CA GLY A 436 -8.45 32.72 3.10
C GLY A 436 -7.47 32.20 4.13
N PRO A 437 -7.97 31.62 5.23
CA PRO A 437 -7.12 31.02 6.27
C PRO A 437 -6.26 29.89 5.71
N ARG A 438 -5.13 29.62 6.41
CA ARG A 438 -4.21 28.54 6.04
C ARG A 438 -4.62 27.24 6.72
N VAL A 439 -4.59 26.17 5.96
CA VAL A 439 -4.58 24.81 6.49
C VAL A 439 -3.19 24.53 7.00
N GLU A 440 -3.06 24.22 8.26
CA GLU A 440 -1.79 23.88 8.92
C GLU A 440 -2.05 22.94 10.08
N HIS A 441 -1.15 21.95 10.24
CA HIS A 441 -1.17 21.08 11.40
C HIS A 441 0.28 20.75 11.82
N PRO A 442 0.64 20.79 13.12
CA PRO A 442 2.03 20.69 13.57
C PRO A 442 2.72 19.36 13.25
N TYR A 443 1.97 18.31 12.92
CA TYR A 443 2.47 16.98 12.64
C TYR A 443 2.18 16.48 11.23
N SER A 444 1.34 17.17 10.44
CA SER A 444 1.09 16.82 9.04
C SER A 444 2.30 17.17 8.15
N LEU A 445 2.25 16.71 6.92
CA LEU A 445 3.30 16.95 5.94
C LEU A 445 3.28 18.42 5.49
N LYS A 446 4.45 19.00 5.22
CA LYS A 446 4.54 20.42 4.88
C LYS A 446 3.82 20.80 3.59
N TRP A 447 3.73 19.89 2.60
CA TRP A 447 2.97 20.15 1.38
C TRP A 447 1.44 20.18 1.58
N GLU A 448 0.96 19.74 2.73
CA GLU A 448 -0.44 19.86 3.17
C GLU A 448 -0.71 21.22 3.87
N HIS A 449 0.28 22.11 3.92
CA HIS A 449 0.14 23.47 4.44
C HIS A 449 -0.06 24.43 3.26
N TYR A 450 -1.27 24.99 3.17
CA TYR A 450 -1.66 25.87 2.07
C TYR A 450 -2.80 26.81 2.47
N PRO A 451 -2.94 27.98 1.81
CA PRO A 451 -4.10 28.83 1.99
C PRO A 451 -5.33 28.22 1.31
N ILE A 452 -6.51 28.35 1.92
CA ILE A 452 -7.77 28.08 1.24
C ILE A 452 -8.01 29.22 0.24
N VAL A 453 -8.02 28.93 -1.06
CA VAL A 453 -8.19 29.95 -2.08
C VAL A 453 -9.67 30.04 -2.45
N ILE A 454 -10.24 31.26 -2.39
CA ILE A 454 -11.62 31.55 -2.79
C ILE A 454 -11.58 32.25 -4.16
N ALA A 455 -11.92 31.54 -5.21
CA ALA A 455 -11.89 32.02 -6.57
C ALA A 455 -13.31 32.22 -7.10
N ARG A 456 -13.58 33.34 -7.79
CA ARG A 456 -14.90 33.68 -8.31
C ARG A 456 -14.86 33.98 -9.79
N GLY A 457 -15.89 33.52 -10.49
CA GLY A 457 -16.11 33.83 -11.90
C GLY A 457 -15.03 33.23 -12.80
N LEU A 458 -14.94 31.89 -12.85
CA LEU A 458 -14.08 31.19 -13.80
C LEU A 458 -14.41 31.67 -15.22
N LYS A 459 -13.40 32.11 -15.98
CA LYS A 459 -13.59 32.74 -17.31
C LYS A 459 -13.93 31.73 -18.41
N TRP A 460 -13.71 30.45 -18.16
CA TRP A 460 -13.96 29.33 -19.05
C TRP A 460 -14.89 28.33 -18.37
N PRO A 461 -15.85 27.73 -19.09
CA PRO A 461 -16.69 26.68 -18.49
C PRO A 461 -15.83 25.55 -17.90
N LEU A 462 -16.07 25.20 -16.63
CA LEU A 462 -15.29 24.19 -15.93
C LEU A 462 -15.28 22.85 -16.69
N ALA A 463 -16.41 22.46 -17.26
CA ALA A 463 -16.52 21.24 -18.07
C ALA A 463 -15.58 21.23 -19.31
N GLN A 464 -15.31 22.40 -19.92
CA GLN A 464 -14.36 22.48 -21.05
C GLN A 464 -12.89 22.44 -20.58
N LEU A 465 -12.62 22.96 -19.39
CA LEU A 465 -11.28 22.91 -18.78
C LEU A 465 -10.94 21.53 -18.22
N TRP A 466 -11.95 20.79 -17.76
CA TRP A 466 -11.76 19.54 -17.02
C TRP A 466 -10.80 18.56 -17.69
N PRO A 467 -10.89 18.23 -18.98
CA PRO A 467 -9.95 17.33 -19.65
C PRO A 467 -8.49 17.78 -19.61
N ARG A 468 -8.26 19.11 -19.51
CA ARG A 468 -6.92 19.71 -19.47
C ARG A 468 -6.32 19.74 -18.04
N LEU A 469 -7.17 19.59 -17.04
CA LEU A 469 -6.76 19.56 -15.63
C LEU A 469 -6.30 18.18 -15.18
N ARG A 470 -6.57 17.14 -15.98
CA ARG A 470 -6.21 15.76 -15.66
C ARG A 470 -4.73 15.62 -15.37
N PHE A 471 -4.40 15.07 -14.19
CA PHE A 471 -3.06 14.62 -13.91
C PHE A 471 -3.08 13.34 -13.06
N TRP A 472 -2.14 12.49 -13.35
CA TRP A 472 -1.83 11.29 -12.59
C TRP A 472 -0.38 11.39 -12.17
N ASN A 473 -0.15 11.19 -10.92
CA ASN A 473 1.09 11.48 -10.17
C ASN A 473 2.37 11.70 -10.95
#